data_8952bdcc400bbb8a4944505aaed58e9b
#
_entry.id   8952bdcc400bbb8a4944505aaed58e9b
#
_cell.length_a   1.000
_cell.length_b   1.000
_cell.length_c   1.000
_cell.angle_alpha   90.00
_cell.angle_beta   90.00
_cell.angle_gamma   90.00
#
_symmetry.space_group_name_H-M   'P 1'
#
loop_
_entity.id
_entity.type
_entity.pdbx_description
1 polymer ?
#
loop_
_entity_poly.entity_id
_entity_poly.type
_entity_poly.pdbx_seq_one_letter_code
_entity_poly.pdbx_strand_id
1 'polypeptide(L)'
;MAHDGQDMTMHRVILDDLIGQTGAALPPLDQLLETATAAVRAQVSDGDRVSAKLIEANQTAAHGLAWLATYFQALRQMQLWAERLQSEGRFGEVEQLLHQIAFGEYLCQIRGGIQMNQGEMLRLQDLGLSAEDEAALDNPAITTLTRAGNTQAARSRLVELMQERSADVTFGVSGLDEELEMIRDQFRRYAVEKVEPHAHDWHLKDELIPMEVIEELAEMGVFGLTIPEEYGGLGLTKASMCVVSEELSRGYIGVGSLGTRSEIAAELILCGGTDAQKEKWLPRISSAETLPTAVFTEPNTGSDLGSLRTRAVKDGDDYKVTGNKTWITHAARTHVMTLLARTDPETSDHRGLSMFLAEKTPGDDANPFPTPGMTGGEIEVLGYRGMKEYELGFDGFEVKGENLLGGEEGRGFKQLMETFESARIQTAARAIGVAQSALDISMQYAQDRKQFGKSLINFPRVSGKLAMMAVELMVARQLTYYSAFEKDAGRRCDVEAGMAKLLGARVAWAAADNGLQIHGGNGFALEYKISRVLCDARILNIFEGAAEIQAQVIARRLLG
;
A
#
# COMPACT_ATOMS: atom_id res chain seq x y z
N MET A 1 -33.08 -13.96 54.72
CA MET A 1 -33.61 -14.43 53.45
C MET A 1 -32.50 -14.23 52.41
N ALA A 2 -32.17 -15.29 51.75
CA ALA A 2 -30.97 -15.48 50.97
C ALA A 2 -30.81 -14.46 49.83
N HIS A 3 -29.63 -13.84 49.70
CA HIS A 3 -29.15 -13.26 48.47
C HIS A 3 -28.63 -14.42 47.63
N ASP A 4 -29.38 -14.77 46.59
CA ASP A 4 -28.94 -15.64 45.54
C ASP A 4 -27.75 -14.98 44.85
N GLY A 5 -26.59 -15.64 44.96
CA GLY A 5 -25.44 -15.36 44.18
C GLY A 5 -25.74 -15.64 42.70
N GLN A 6 -25.95 -14.63 41.92
CA GLN A 6 -25.79 -14.74 40.47
C GLN A 6 -24.32 -15.05 40.19
N ASP A 7 -24.11 -16.31 39.93
CA ASP A 7 -22.91 -16.82 39.27
C ASP A 7 -22.82 -16.11 37.90
N MET A 8 -22.05 -15.01 37.85
CA MET A 8 -21.66 -14.39 36.59
C MET A 8 -20.72 -15.35 35.92
N THR A 9 -21.24 -16.29 35.15
CA THR A 9 -20.49 -16.96 34.10
C THR A 9 -19.91 -15.88 33.23
N MET A 10 -18.61 -15.60 33.40
CA MET A 10 -17.82 -14.82 32.44
C MET A 10 -18.03 -15.50 31.08
N HIS A 11 -18.88 -14.92 30.24
CA HIS A 11 -19.00 -15.36 28.85
C HIS A 11 -17.59 -15.27 28.26
N ARG A 12 -17.03 -16.41 27.91
CA ARG A 12 -15.72 -16.53 27.31
C ARG A 12 -15.72 -15.70 26.02
N VAL A 13 -14.92 -14.64 25.96
CA VAL A 13 -14.91 -13.68 24.86
C VAL A 13 -14.29 -14.32 23.61
N ILE A 14 -13.36 -15.23 23.81
CA ILE A 14 -12.67 -15.98 22.75
C ILE A 14 -13.39 -17.29 22.52
N LEU A 15 -13.67 -17.60 21.26
CA LEU A 15 -14.32 -18.83 20.83
C LEU A 15 -13.44 -20.06 21.12
N ASP A 16 -14.07 -21.16 21.51
CA ASP A 16 -13.38 -22.43 21.67
C ASP A 16 -12.89 -22.93 20.32
N ASP A 17 -11.73 -23.61 20.29
CA ASP A 17 -11.10 -24.12 19.08
C ASP A 17 -11.04 -23.10 17.94
N LEU A 18 -10.63 -21.87 18.26
CA LEU A 18 -10.67 -20.74 17.32
C LEU A 18 -9.96 -21.05 16.00
N ILE A 19 -8.72 -21.59 16.05
CA ILE A 19 -7.95 -21.92 14.84
C ILE A 19 -8.63 -23.04 14.03
N GLY A 20 -9.21 -24.03 14.70
CA GLY A 20 -9.99 -25.08 14.03
C GLY A 20 -11.23 -24.54 13.34
N GLN A 21 -11.96 -23.63 13.99
CA GLN A 21 -13.16 -23.00 13.39
C GLN A 21 -12.79 -22.10 12.20
N THR A 22 -11.77 -21.26 12.32
CA THR A 22 -11.33 -20.37 11.23
C THR A 22 -10.76 -21.18 10.07
N GLY A 23 -10.00 -22.25 10.34
CA GLY A 23 -9.54 -23.20 9.31
C GLY A 23 -10.68 -23.89 8.57
N ALA A 24 -11.75 -24.30 9.30
CA ALA A 24 -12.93 -24.94 8.71
C ALA A 24 -13.80 -23.98 7.87
N ALA A 25 -13.63 -22.66 8.02
CA ALA A 25 -14.32 -21.66 7.21
C ALA A 25 -13.66 -21.44 5.84
N LEU A 26 -12.39 -21.79 5.64
CA LEU A 26 -11.66 -21.51 4.39
C LEU A 26 -12.11 -22.37 3.20
N PRO A 27 -12.30 -23.70 3.30
CA PRO A 27 -12.71 -24.51 2.15
C PRO A 27 -14.04 -24.07 1.49
N PRO A 28 -15.11 -23.73 2.25
CA PRO A 28 -16.31 -23.16 1.66
C PRO A 28 -16.10 -21.83 0.94
N LEU A 29 -15.21 -20.99 1.45
CA LEU A 29 -14.84 -19.74 0.78
C LEU A 29 -14.06 -19.96 -0.51
N ASP A 30 -13.19 -20.96 -0.54
CA ASP A 30 -12.44 -21.35 -1.74
C ASP A 30 -13.39 -21.81 -2.84
N GLN A 31 -14.35 -22.67 -2.48
CA GLN A 31 -15.39 -23.09 -3.40
C GLN A 31 -16.25 -21.93 -3.90
N LEU A 32 -16.63 -20.99 -3.01
CA LEU A 32 -17.38 -19.78 -3.39
C LEU A 32 -16.60 -18.94 -4.39
N LEU A 33 -15.28 -18.76 -4.17
CA LEU A 33 -14.41 -18.00 -5.08
C LEU A 33 -14.27 -18.68 -6.44
N GLU A 34 -14.14 -20.01 -6.48
CA GLU A 34 -14.12 -20.78 -7.73
C GLU A 34 -15.43 -20.61 -8.51
N THR A 35 -16.58 -20.72 -7.82
CA THR A 35 -17.91 -20.55 -8.43
C THR A 35 -18.08 -19.12 -8.96
N ALA A 36 -17.69 -18.11 -8.17
CA ALA A 36 -17.73 -16.71 -8.59
C ALA A 36 -16.82 -16.44 -9.79
N THR A 37 -15.63 -17.02 -9.79
CA THR A 37 -14.69 -16.91 -10.93
C THR A 37 -15.31 -17.48 -12.19
N ALA A 38 -15.93 -18.65 -12.12
CA ALA A 38 -16.60 -19.27 -13.26
C ALA A 38 -17.80 -18.43 -13.75
N ALA A 39 -18.62 -17.91 -12.83
CA ALA A 39 -19.77 -17.08 -13.14
C ALA A 39 -19.37 -15.75 -13.82
N VAL A 40 -18.36 -15.07 -13.28
CA VAL A 40 -17.85 -13.83 -13.88
C VAL A 40 -17.15 -14.11 -15.21
N ARG A 41 -16.38 -15.19 -15.31
CA ARG A 41 -15.74 -15.60 -16.58
C ARG A 41 -16.79 -15.81 -17.68
N ALA A 42 -17.92 -16.43 -17.38
CA ALA A 42 -19.01 -16.62 -18.35
C ALA A 42 -19.58 -15.27 -18.85
N GLN A 43 -19.65 -14.25 -18.00
CA GLN A 43 -20.15 -12.91 -18.36
C GLN A 43 -19.16 -12.13 -19.25
N VAL A 44 -17.86 -12.40 -19.14
CA VAL A 44 -16.80 -11.60 -19.79
C VAL A 44 -16.07 -12.37 -20.90
N SER A 45 -16.57 -13.55 -21.29
CA SER A 45 -16.00 -14.35 -22.38
C SER A 45 -16.79 -14.20 -23.68
N ASP A 46 -16.07 -14.23 -24.80
CA ASP A 46 -16.60 -14.36 -26.16
C ASP A 46 -16.08 -15.70 -26.70
N GLY A 47 -16.96 -16.69 -26.75
CA GLY A 47 -16.56 -18.08 -26.89
C GLY A 47 -15.68 -18.54 -25.73
N ASP A 48 -14.53 -19.13 -26.03
CA ASP A 48 -13.60 -19.63 -25.02
C ASP A 48 -12.60 -18.57 -24.48
N ARG A 49 -12.66 -17.33 -24.99
CA ARG A 49 -11.69 -16.30 -24.67
C ARG A 49 -12.30 -15.17 -23.85
N VAL A 50 -11.58 -14.77 -22.81
CA VAL A 50 -11.90 -13.57 -22.03
C VAL A 50 -11.68 -12.32 -22.90
N SER A 51 -12.71 -11.47 -22.97
CA SER A 51 -12.73 -10.26 -23.78
C SER A 51 -12.50 -9.01 -22.93
N ALA A 52 -11.48 -8.23 -23.27
CA ALA A 52 -11.21 -6.95 -22.59
C ALA A 52 -12.42 -6.00 -22.66
N LYS A 53 -13.14 -5.98 -23.80
CA LYS A 53 -14.36 -5.19 -23.99
C LYS A 53 -15.50 -5.64 -23.07
N LEU A 54 -15.65 -6.95 -22.86
CA LEU A 54 -16.68 -7.48 -21.96
C LEU A 54 -16.31 -7.27 -20.49
N ILE A 55 -15.02 -7.35 -20.12
CA ILE A 55 -14.55 -6.95 -18.79
C ILE A 55 -14.90 -5.49 -18.52
N GLU A 56 -14.64 -4.61 -19.49
CA GLU A 56 -14.96 -3.18 -19.37
C GLU A 56 -16.48 -2.94 -19.19
N ALA A 57 -17.29 -3.65 -19.94
CA ALA A 57 -18.76 -3.56 -19.86
C ALA A 57 -19.32 -4.16 -18.55
N ASN A 58 -18.59 -5.06 -17.88
CA ASN A 58 -19.00 -5.77 -16.65
C ASN A 58 -18.03 -5.48 -15.49
N GLN A 59 -17.56 -4.24 -15.35
CA GLN A 59 -16.55 -3.88 -14.33
C GLN A 59 -17.01 -4.18 -12.90
N THR A 60 -18.29 -3.99 -12.57
CA THR A 60 -18.82 -4.30 -11.24
C THR A 60 -18.57 -5.76 -10.87
N ALA A 61 -18.87 -6.70 -11.78
CA ALA A 61 -18.62 -8.12 -11.55
C ALA A 61 -17.12 -8.45 -11.55
N ALA A 62 -16.36 -7.95 -12.52
CA ALA A 62 -14.94 -8.22 -12.63
C ALA A 62 -14.14 -7.65 -11.44
N HIS A 63 -14.36 -6.39 -11.09
CA HIS A 63 -13.71 -5.76 -9.94
C HIS A 63 -14.21 -6.33 -8.61
N GLY A 64 -15.49 -6.70 -8.55
CA GLY A 64 -16.06 -7.41 -7.42
C GLY A 64 -15.39 -8.75 -7.15
N LEU A 65 -15.10 -9.52 -8.20
CA LEU A 65 -14.32 -10.76 -8.08
C LEU A 65 -12.92 -10.50 -7.49
N ALA A 66 -12.25 -9.42 -7.91
CA ALA A 66 -10.97 -9.03 -7.33
C ALA A 66 -11.06 -8.73 -5.83
N TRP A 67 -12.13 -8.07 -5.39
CA TRP A 67 -12.37 -7.80 -3.97
C TRP A 67 -12.70 -9.06 -3.19
N LEU A 68 -13.54 -9.95 -3.70
CA LEU A 68 -13.83 -11.24 -3.06
C LEU A 68 -12.54 -12.06 -2.89
N ALA A 69 -11.73 -12.16 -3.94
CA ALA A 69 -10.44 -12.86 -3.90
C ALA A 69 -9.46 -12.21 -2.90
N THR A 70 -9.45 -10.88 -2.81
CA THR A 70 -8.62 -10.14 -1.84
C THR A 70 -9.03 -10.46 -0.40
N TYR A 71 -10.33 -10.48 -0.11
CA TYR A 71 -10.84 -10.83 1.22
C TYR A 71 -10.53 -12.28 1.59
N PHE A 72 -10.72 -13.20 0.67
CA PHE A 72 -10.38 -14.60 0.88
C PHE A 72 -8.88 -14.78 1.16
N GLN A 73 -8.02 -14.18 0.33
CA GLN A 73 -6.58 -14.28 0.51
C GLN A 73 -6.13 -13.63 1.84
N ALA A 74 -6.74 -12.51 2.23
CA ALA A 74 -6.46 -11.86 3.50
C ALA A 74 -6.81 -12.77 4.70
N LEU A 75 -7.97 -13.42 4.69
CA LEU A 75 -8.35 -14.40 5.72
C LEU A 75 -7.42 -15.62 5.74
N ARG A 76 -7.01 -16.10 4.57
CA ARG A 76 -6.03 -17.19 4.45
C ARG A 76 -4.70 -16.82 5.09
N GLN A 77 -4.20 -15.59 4.85
CA GLN A 77 -2.97 -15.12 5.48
C GLN A 77 -3.11 -14.94 7.00
N MET A 78 -4.26 -14.48 7.47
CA MET A 78 -4.55 -14.44 8.90
C MET A 78 -4.56 -15.83 9.53
N GLN A 79 -5.09 -16.85 8.85
CA GLN A 79 -5.04 -18.23 9.32
C GLN A 79 -3.61 -18.75 9.45
N LEU A 80 -2.81 -18.58 8.40
CA LEU A 80 -1.41 -18.99 8.41
C LEU A 80 -0.58 -18.28 9.48
N TRP A 81 -0.86 -16.99 9.71
CA TRP A 81 -0.27 -16.22 10.80
C TRP A 81 -0.64 -16.79 12.18
N ALA A 82 -1.91 -17.11 12.41
CA ALA A 82 -2.38 -17.67 13.68
C ALA A 82 -1.77 -19.06 13.93
N GLU A 83 -1.75 -19.94 12.93
CA GLU A 83 -1.15 -21.28 13.01
C GLU A 83 0.36 -21.21 13.32
N ARG A 84 1.09 -20.29 12.66
CA ARG A 84 2.51 -20.09 12.93
C ARG A 84 2.73 -19.62 14.36
N LEU A 85 2.03 -18.58 14.81
CA LEU A 85 2.14 -18.09 16.19
C LEU A 85 1.74 -19.13 17.23
N GLN A 86 0.72 -19.95 16.94
CA GLN A 86 0.33 -21.07 17.81
C GLN A 86 1.46 -22.08 17.96
N SER A 87 2.12 -22.43 16.85
CA SER A 87 3.24 -23.39 16.87
C SER A 87 4.46 -22.85 17.62
N GLU A 88 4.63 -21.52 17.62
CA GLU A 88 5.70 -20.81 18.33
C GLU A 88 5.35 -20.47 19.80
N GLY A 89 4.12 -20.78 20.25
CA GLY A 89 3.64 -20.38 21.58
C GLY A 89 3.42 -18.87 21.77
N ARG A 90 3.26 -18.12 20.70
CA ARG A 90 3.11 -16.65 20.65
C ARG A 90 1.68 -16.19 20.35
N PHE A 91 0.72 -17.09 20.18
CA PHE A 91 -0.68 -16.78 19.90
C PHE A 91 -1.42 -16.43 21.19
N GLY A 92 -1.17 -15.23 21.71
CA GLY A 92 -1.74 -14.71 22.95
C GLY A 92 -3.18 -14.20 22.79
N GLU A 93 -3.71 -13.60 23.87
CA GLU A 93 -5.10 -13.13 23.89
C GLU A 93 -5.36 -12.01 22.85
N VAL A 94 -4.39 -11.11 22.65
CA VAL A 94 -4.49 -10.04 21.64
C VAL A 94 -4.58 -10.63 20.24
N GLU A 95 -3.69 -11.56 19.92
CA GLU A 95 -3.62 -12.22 18.62
C GLU A 95 -4.89 -13.02 18.33
N GLN A 96 -5.41 -13.74 19.34
CA GLN A 96 -6.67 -14.47 19.24
C GLN A 96 -7.84 -13.55 18.94
N LEU A 97 -7.93 -12.41 19.62
CA LEU A 97 -9.00 -11.43 19.40
C LEU A 97 -8.88 -10.75 18.02
N LEU A 98 -7.67 -10.36 17.60
CA LEU A 98 -7.45 -9.81 16.25
C LEU A 98 -7.89 -10.81 15.19
N HIS A 99 -7.49 -12.06 15.32
CA HIS A 99 -7.83 -13.14 14.39
C HIS A 99 -9.35 -13.43 14.36
N GLN A 100 -9.94 -13.60 15.54
CA GLN A 100 -11.37 -13.88 15.68
C GLN A 100 -12.25 -12.77 15.09
N ILE A 101 -11.95 -11.52 15.44
CA ILE A 101 -12.72 -10.36 14.97
C ILE A 101 -12.57 -10.19 13.45
N ALA A 102 -11.36 -10.42 12.91
CA ALA A 102 -11.10 -10.37 11.48
C ALA A 102 -11.98 -11.37 10.71
N PHE A 103 -12.00 -12.64 11.13
CA PHE A 103 -12.86 -13.64 10.51
C PHE A 103 -14.34 -13.31 10.68
N GLY A 104 -14.76 -12.90 11.89
CA GLY A 104 -16.14 -12.52 12.14
C GLY A 104 -16.62 -11.40 11.23
N GLU A 105 -15.84 -10.34 11.09
CA GLU A 105 -16.19 -9.18 10.26
C GLU A 105 -16.14 -9.48 8.77
N TYR A 106 -15.04 -10.04 8.28
CA TYR A 106 -14.86 -10.28 6.86
C TYR A 106 -15.86 -11.30 6.31
N LEU A 107 -16.18 -12.34 7.07
CA LEU A 107 -17.26 -13.30 6.71
C LEU A 107 -18.64 -12.63 6.68
N CYS A 108 -18.93 -11.73 7.62
CA CYS A 108 -20.15 -10.93 7.59
C CYS A 108 -20.22 -10.04 6.34
N GLN A 109 -19.10 -9.41 5.97
CA GLN A 109 -19.05 -8.56 4.78
C GLN A 109 -19.15 -9.39 3.49
N ILE A 110 -18.49 -10.53 3.39
CA ILE A 110 -18.65 -11.44 2.24
C ILE A 110 -20.13 -11.81 2.06
N ARG A 111 -20.81 -12.12 3.14
CA ARG A 111 -22.22 -12.52 3.14
C ARG A 111 -23.20 -11.36 2.87
N GLY A 112 -22.94 -10.20 3.47
CA GLY A 112 -23.85 -9.06 3.46
C GLY A 112 -23.51 -7.95 2.47
N GLY A 113 -22.28 -7.93 2.00
CA GLY A 113 -21.73 -6.94 1.09
C GLY A 113 -20.32 -6.52 1.49
N ILE A 114 -19.36 -6.72 0.58
CA ILE A 114 -17.98 -6.29 0.74
C ILE A 114 -17.91 -4.79 0.48
N GLN A 115 -17.40 -4.05 1.44
CA GLN A 115 -17.12 -2.63 1.27
C GLN A 115 -15.87 -2.45 0.40
N MET A 116 -16.06 -1.87 -0.76
CA MET A 116 -14.99 -1.44 -1.66
C MET A 116 -14.51 -0.03 -1.29
N ASN A 117 -14.03 0.76 -2.24
CA ASN A 117 -13.64 2.14 -2.02
C ASN A 117 -14.83 3.10 -2.17
N GLN A 118 -14.73 4.31 -1.60
CA GLN A 118 -15.67 5.43 -1.73
C GLN A 118 -17.15 5.09 -1.42
N GLY A 119 -17.38 4.13 -0.54
CA GLY A 119 -18.73 3.72 -0.15
C GLY A 119 -19.43 2.77 -1.13
N GLU A 120 -18.73 2.29 -2.14
CA GLU A 120 -19.22 1.23 -3.03
C GLU A 120 -19.32 -0.10 -2.28
N MET A 121 -20.33 -0.90 -2.65
CA MET A 121 -20.63 -2.16 -1.99
C MET A 121 -20.80 -3.26 -3.04
N LEU A 122 -20.03 -4.32 -2.91
CA LEU A 122 -20.19 -5.53 -3.70
C LEU A 122 -21.09 -6.53 -2.97
N ARG A 123 -22.06 -7.10 -3.67
CA ARG A 123 -22.86 -8.23 -3.21
C ARG A 123 -22.57 -9.46 -4.06
N LEU A 124 -22.77 -10.65 -3.50
CA LEU A 124 -22.50 -11.91 -4.22
C LEU A 124 -23.35 -12.05 -5.50
N GLN A 125 -24.57 -11.56 -5.50
CA GLN A 125 -25.42 -11.49 -6.69
C GLN A 125 -24.85 -10.62 -7.82
N ASP A 126 -24.04 -9.60 -7.50
CA ASP A 126 -23.39 -8.77 -8.51
C ASP A 126 -22.33 -9.55 -9.32
N LEU A 127 -21.85 -10.66 -8.75
CA LEU A 127 -20.94 -11.62 -9.41
C LEU A 127 -21.71 -12.64 -10.28
N GLY A 128 -23.05 -12.62 -10.23
CA GLY A 128 -23.89 -13.60 -10.91
C GLY A 128 -24.11 -14.90 -10.11
N LEU A 129 -23.86 -14.88 -8.81
CA LEU A 129 -24.11 -16.02 -7.94
C LEU A 129 -25.60 -16.12 -7.59
N SER A 130 -26.10 -17.35 -7.54
CA SER A 130 -27.45 -17.69 -7.11
C SER A 130 -27.52 -17.88 -5.59
N ALA A 131 -28.74 -17.92 -5.03
CA ALA A 131 -28.95 -18.27 -3.63
C ALA A 131 -28.45 -19.69 -3.28
N GLU A 132 -28.41 -20.61 -4.24
CA GLU A 132 -27.87 -21.95 -4.06
C GLU A 132 -26.34 -21.92 -3.95
N ASP A 133 -25.66 -21.07 -4.74
CA ASP A 133 -24.22 -20.86 -4.65
C ASP A 133 -23.84 -20.22 -3.29
N GLU A 134 -24.66 -19.28 -2.81
CA GLU A 134 -24.47 -18.63 -1.51
C GLU A 134 -24.65 -19.59 -0.32
N ALA A 135 -25.39 -20.71 -0.50
CA ALA A 135 -25.58 -21.74 0.53
C ALA A 135 -24.25 -22.41 0.96
N ALA A 136 -23.18 -22.31 0.17
CA ALA A 136 -21.83 -22.72 0.59
C ALA A 136 -21.39 -22.02 1.90
N LEU A 137 -21.88 -20.81 2.15
CA LEU A 137 -21.64 -20.06 3.39
C LEU A 137 -22.44 -20.56 4.60
N ASP A 138 -23.42 -21.47 4.45
CA ASP A 138 -24.21 -22.04 5.54
C ASP A 138 -23.44 -23.14 6.31
N ASN A 139 -22.14 -23.02 6.37
CA ASN A 139 -21.24 -23.86 7.14
C ASN A 139 -21.34 -23.53 8.65
N PRO A 140 -21.34 -24.53 9.56
CA PRO A 140 -21.42 -24.30 11.01
C PRO A 140 -20.33 -23.36 11.56
N ALA A 141 -19.09 -23.50 11.09
CA ALA A 141 -17.96 -22.66 11.51
C ALA A 141 -18.18 -21.20 11.06
N ILE A 142 -18.57 -20.97 9.80
CA ILE A 142 -18.90 -19.65 9.28
C ILE A 142 -20.06 -19.04 10.08
N THR A 143 -21.09 -19.83 10.39
CA THR A 143 -22.23 -19.36 11.19
C THR A 143 -21.82 -18.95 12.60
N THR A 144 -20.94 -19.71 13.25
CA THR A 144 -20.39 -19.36 14.57
C THR A 144 -19.57 -18.08 14.51
N LEU A 145 -18.64 -17.98 13.57
CA LEU A 145 -17.74 -16.83 13.40
C LEU A 145 -18.53 -15.54 13.08
N THR A 146 -19.51 -15.60 12.18
CA THR A 146 -20.33 -14.43 11.82
C THR A 146 -21.21 -13.95 12.97
N ARG A 147 -21.69 -14.84 13.83
CA ARG A 147 -22.56 -14.48 14.97
C ARG A 147 -21.79 -14.05 16.21
N ALA A 148 -20.64 -14.67 16.47
CA ALA A 148 -19.93 -14.52 17.73
C ALA A 148 -18.48 -14.04 17.59
N GLY A 149 -17.91 -13.97 16.38
CA GLY A 149 -16.52 -13.56 16.16
C GLY A 149 -16.29 -12.08 16.44
N ASN A 150 -17.12 -11.20 15.87
CA ASN A 150 -16.99 -9.74 16.04
C ASN A 150 -18.09 -9.19 16.96
N THR A 151 -18.00 -9.47 18.26
CA THR A 151 -18.95 -8.93 19.26
C THR A 151 -18.44 -7.63 19.88
N GLN A 152 -19.35 -6.87 20.51
CA GLN A 152 -18.94 -5.71 21.32
C GLN A 152 -17.98 -6.11 22.45
N ALA A 153 -18.23 -7.26 23.10
CA ALA A 153 -17.38 -7.75 24.18
C ALA A 153 -15.94 -8.05 23.67
N ALA A 154 -15.82 -8.70 22.50
CA ALA A 154 -14.52 -8.98 21.89
C ALA A 154 -13.76 -7.68 21.56
N ARG A 155 -14.43 -6.70 20.95
CA ARG A 155 -13.83 -5.39 20.66
C ARG A 155 -13.41 -4.63 21.93
N SER A 156 -14.26 -4.64 22.96
CA SER A 156 -13.95 -3.98 24.23
C SER A 156 -12.73 -4.62 24.90
N ARG A 157 -12.68 -5.95 24.95
CA ARG A 157 -11.55 -6.68 25.51
C ARG A 157 -10.24 -6.44 24.74
N LEU A 158 -10.30 -6.43 23.41
CA LEU A 158 -9.13 -6.08 22.59
C LEU A 158 -8.58 -4.69 22.95
N VAL A 159 -9.44 -3.69 23.07
CA VAL A 159 -9.01 -2.30 23.41
C VAL A 159 -8.46 -2.21 24.82
N GLU A 160 -9.02 -2.93 25.80
CA GLU A 160 -8.44 -3.02 27.15
C GLU A 160 -7.00 -3.54 27.11
N LEU A 161 -6.77 -4.63 26.38
CA LEU A 161 -5.43 -5.20 26.20
C LEU A 161 -4.48 -4.26 25.46
N MET A 162 -4.99 -3.54 24.45
CA MET A 162 -4.21 -2.52 23.76
C MET A 162 -3.79 -1.37 24.69
N GLN A 163 -4.66 -0.97 25.63
CA GLN A 163 -4.31 0.03 26.65
C GLN A 163 -3.21 -0.46 27.60
N GLU A 164 -3.29 -1.73 28.03
CA GLU A 164 -2.28 -2.35 28.90
C GLU A 164 -0.92 -2.43 28.20
N ARG A 165 -0.90 -2.53 26.87
CA ARG A 165 0.29 -2.65 26.01
C ARG A 165 0.59 -1.38 25.22
N SER A 166 0.20 -0.22 25.70
CA SER A 166 0.36 1.06 24.99
C SER A 166 1.82 1.45 24.70
N ALA A 167 2.79 0.80 25.36
CA ALA A 167 4.22 0.96 25.10
C ALA A 167 4.75 0.02 24.00
N ASP A 168 3.97 -0.96 23.56
CA ASP A 168 4.38 -1.90 22.51
C ASP A 168 4.45 -1.20 21.15
N VAL A 169 5.37 -1.66 20.31
CA VAL A 169 5.60 -1.09 18.97
C VAL A 169 4.39 -1.29 18.06
N THR A 170 3.72 -2.43 18.18
CA THR A 170 2.49 -2.78 17.45
C THR A 170 1.47 -3.41 18.38
N PHE A 171 0.19 -3.27 18.05
CA PHE A 171 -0.88 -4.00 18.75
C PHE A 171 -1.02 -5.40 18.16
N GLY A 172 -0.36 -6.37 18.80
CA GLY A 172 -0.25 -7.75 18.37
C GLY A 172 1.09 -8.06 17.70
N VAL A 173 1.48 -9.32 17.81
CA VAL A 173 2.73 -9.84 17.24
C VAL A 173 2.61 -9.91 15.72
N SER A 174 3.52 -9.28 15.00
CA SER A 174 3.52 -9.26 13.53
C SER A 174 3.73 -10.64 12.90
N GLY A 175 4.47 -11.51 13.58
CA GLY A 175 4.91 -12.81 13.09
C GLY A 175 6.15 -12.74 12.19
N LEU A 176 6.85 -11.62 12.18
CA LEU A 176 8.15 -11.52 11.52
C LEU A 176 9.23 -12.24 12.33
N ASP A 177 10.33 -12.57 11.65
CA ASP A 177 11.51 -13.12 12.29
C ASP A 177 12.29 -12.06 13.08
N GLU A 178 13.32 -12.50 13.80
CA GLU A 178 14.10 -11.64 14.69
C GLU A 178 14.87 -10.55 13.92
N GLU A 179 15.35 -10.84 12.72
CA GLU A 179 16.10 -9.90 11.89
C GLU A 179 15.17 -8.75 11.43
N LEU A 180 14.01 -9.08 10.89
CA LEU A 180 13.01 -8.09 10.46
C LEU A 180 12.46 -7.26 11.64
N GLU A 181 12.31 -7.86 12.83
CA GLU A 181 11.93 -7.12 14.04
C GLU A 181 13.04 -6.17 14.51
N MET A 182 14.32 -6.53 14.40
CA MET A 182 15.44 -5.61 14.69
C MET A 182 15.46 -4.43 13.72
N ILE A 183 15.25 -4.67 12.43
CA ILE A 183 15.11 -3.61 11.42
C ILE A 183 13.93 -2.70 11.79
N ARG A 184 12.78 -3.27 12.15
CA ARG A 184 11.60 -2.50 12.59
C ARG A 184 11.94 -1.59 13.75
N ASP A 185 12.56 -2.11 14.81
CA ASP A 185 12.89 -1.36 16.02
C ASP A 185 13.84 -0.20 15.72
N GLN A 186 14.80 -0.41 14.83
CA GLN A 186 15.74 0.62 14.41
C GLN A 186 15.01 1.78 13.70
N PHE A 187 14.23 1.46 12.68
CA PHE A 187 13.52 2.48 11.90
C PHE A 187 12.36 3.11 12.67
N ARG A 188 11.73 2.36 13.58
CA ARG A 188 10.74 2.90 14.51
C ARG A 188 11.34 3.97 15.41
N ARG A 189 12.49 3.70 16.02
CA ARG A 189 13.19 4.69 16.86
C ARG A 189 13.57 5.94 16.06
N TYR A 190 14.11 5.76 14.87
CA TYR A 190 14.44 6.88 13.98
C TYR A 190 13.19 7.72 13.67
N ALA A 191 12.10 7.08 13.26
CA ALA A 191 10.86 7.78 12.95
C ALA A 191 10.32 8.59 14.13
N VAL A 192 10.31 8.00 15.33
CA VAL A 192 9.84 8.67 16.55
C VAL A 192 10.73 9.86 16.95
N GLU A 193 12.05 9.70 16.87
CA GLU A 193 13.00 10.69 17.36
C GLU A 193 13.25 11.82 16.36
N LYS A 194 13.27 11.50 15.05
CA LYS A 194 13.73 12.42 14.01
C LYS A 194 12.62 12.91 13.07
N VAL A 195 11.53 12.14 12.89
CA VAL A 195 10.50 12.45 11.91
C VAL A 195 9.22 12.98 12.56
N GLU A 196 8.63 12.23 13.48
CA GLU A 196 7.32 12.56 14.10
C GLU A 196 7.26 13.95 14.74
N PRO A 197 8.33 14.48 15.38
CA PRO A 197 8.29 15.81 15.97
C PRO A 197 8.12 16.94 14.96
N HIS A 198 8.55 16.73 13.72
CA HIS A 198 8.61 17.74 12.66
C HIS A 198 7.58 17.56 11.54
N ALA A 199 7.12 16.34 11.34
CA ALA A 199 6.28 15.95 10.21
C ALA A 199 5.02 16.79 10.04
N HIS A 200 4.37 17.19 11.12
CA HIS A 200 3.17 18.02 11.06
C HIS A 200 3.47 19.45 10.61
N ASP A 201 4.55 20.02 11.10
CA ASP A 201 5.02 21.36 10.71
C ASP A 201 5.45 21.40 9.24
N TRP A 202 6.21 20.40 8.76
CA TRP A 202 6.56 20.29 7.36
C TRP A 202 5.32 20.23 6.46
N HIS A 203 4.30 19.45 6.87
CA HIS A 203 3.03 19.38 6.15
C HIS A 203 2.30 20.74 6.13
N LEU A 204 2.14 21.41 7.29
CA LEU A 204 1.38 22.65 7.37
C LEU A 204 2.03 23.80 6.60
N LYS A 205 3.37 23.85 6.59
CA LYS A 205 4.14 24.88 5.89
C LYS A 205 4.46 24.53 4.45
N ASP A 206 4.10 23.31 4.02
CA ASP A 206 4.47 22.75 2.72
C ASP A 206 5.99 22.79 2.45
N GLU A 207 6.75 22.48 3.49
CA GLU A 207 8.21 22.46 3.43
C GLU A 207 8.70 21.12 2.86
N LEU A 208 9.78 21.18 2.07
CA LEU A 208 10.50 19.98 1.65
C LEU A 208 11.18 19.34 2.87
N ILE A 209 11.17 18.01 2.91
CA ILE A 209 11.93 17.24 3.91
C ILE A 209 13.39 17.73 3.88
N PRO A 210 13.99 18.10 5.03
CA PRO A 210 15.38 18.57 5.08
C PRO A 210 16.38 17.60 4.46
N MET A 211 17.44 18.12 3.82
CA MET A 211 18.47 17.28 3.24
C MET A 211 19.19 16.43 4.28
N GLU A 212 19.34 16.92 5.49
CA GLU A 212 19.92 16.21 6.62
C GLU A 212 19.18 14.89 6.93
N VAL A 213 17.85 14.89 6.79
CA VAL A 213 17.04 13.65 6.92
C VAL A 213 17.36 12.66 5.79
N ILE A 214 17.54 13.16 4.56
CA ILE A 214 17.91 12.33 3.40
C ILE A 214 19.31 11.75 3.60
N GLU A 215 20.25 12.54 4.07
CA GLU A 215 21.64 12.11 4.37
C GLU A 215 21.67 11.05 5.50
N GLU A 216 20.94 11.27 6.60
CA GLU A 216 20.81 10.28 7.68
C GLU A 216 20.20 8.97 7.17
N LEU A 217 19.16 9.02 6.32
CA LEU A 217 18.54 7.83 5.72
C LEU A 217 19.49 7.12 4.73
N ALA A 218 20.35 7.87 4.03
CA ALA A 218 21.38 7.30 3.18
C ALA A 218 22.43 6.52 4.00
N GLU A 219 22.89 7.10 5.11
CA GLU A 219 23.79 6.42 6.07
C GLU A 219 23.18 5.15 6.66
N MET A 220 21.84 5.12 6.84
CA MET A 220 21.09 3.94 7.26
C MET A 220 20.81 2.95 6.12
N GLY A 221 21.24 3.24 4.89
CA GLY A 221 21.12 2.36 3.73
C GLY A 221 19.73 2.32 3.07
N VAL A 222 18.82 3.26 3.39
CA VAL A 222 17.42 3.26 2.90
C VAL A 222 17.32 3.26 1.38
N PHE A 223 18.24 3.95 0.69
CA PHE A 223 18.19 4.09 -0.77
C PHE A 223 18.79 2.90 -1.52
N GLY A 224 19.49 2.01 -0.81
CA GLY A 224 20.11 0.81 -1.35
C GLY A 224 19.63 -0.49 -0.72
N LEU A 225 18.47 -0.51 -0.03
CA LEU A 225 18.00 -1.68 0.72
C LEU A 225 18.05 -2.97 -0.09
N THR A 226 17.49 -2.97 -1.29
CA THR A 226 17.37 -4.16 -2.15
C THR A 226 18.36 -4.18 -3.32
N ILE A 227 19.21 -3.15 -3.44
CA ILE A 227 20.30 -3.14 -4.41
C ILE A 227 21.34 -4.18 -3.97
N PRO A 228 21.83 -5.06 -4.88
CA PRO A 228 22.85 -6.05 -4.55
C PRO A 228 24.12 -5.44 -3.97
N GLU A 229 24.79 -6.15 -3.07
CA GLU A 229 26.05 -5.72 -2.43
C GLU A 229 27.15 -5.40 -3.46
N GLU A 230 27.21 -6.12 -4.58
CA GLU A 230 28.17 -5.87 -5.66
C GLU A 230 28.05 -4.46 -6.28
N TYR A 231 26.89 -3.83 -6.13
CA TYR A 231 26.64 -2.43 -6.54
C TYR A 231 26.55 -1.47 -5.34
N GLY A 232 27.07 -1.86 -4.18
CA GLY A 232 27.12 -1.02 -2.99
C GLY A 232 25.79 -0.87 -2.22
N GLY A 233 24.82 -1.73 -2.49
CA GLY A 233 23.58 -1.83 -1.72
C GLY A 233 23.70 -2.77 -0.51
N LEU A 234 22.60 -2.98 0.18
CA LEU A 234 22.51 -3.88 1.32
C LEU A 234 22.08 -5.31 0.94
N GLY A 235 21.56 -5.53 -0.27
CA GLY A 235 21.10 -6.84 -0.74
C GLY A 235 19.98 -7.45 0.09
N LEU A 236 19.20 -6.63 0.80
CA LEU A 236 18.11 -7.10 1.68
C LEU A 236 16.87 -7.47 0.86
N THR A 237 15.91 -8.09 1.56
CA THR A 237 14.67 -8.61 0.97
C THR A 237 13.61 -7.52 0.75
N LYS A 238 12.58 -7.83 -0.05
CA LYS A 238 11.39 -6.97 -0.19
C LYS A 238 10.59 -6.90 1.12
N ALA A 239 10.66 -7.95 1.95
CA ALA A 239 10.09 -7.91 3.29
C ALA A 239 10.80 -6.86 4.17
N SER A 240 12.13 -6.76 4.11
CA SER A 240 12.90 -5.71 4.80
C SER A 240 12.50 -4.31 4.29
N MET A 241 12.39 -4.14 2.97
CA MET A 241 11.89 -2.90 2.36
C MET A 241 10.49 -2.52 2.89
N CYS A 242 9.58 -3.50 3.06
CA CYS A 242 8.25 -3.24 3.61
C CYS A 242 8.33 -2.75 5.06
N VAL A 243 9.14 -3.39 5.90
CA VAL A 243 9.33 -2.99 7.31
C VAL A 243 9.82 -1.55 7.41
N VAL A 244 10.85 -1.21 6.64
CA VAL A 244 11.41 0.16 6.60
C VAL A 244 10.37 1.18 6.13
N SER A 245 9.68 0.87 5.03
CA SER A 245 8.65 1.76 4.46
C SER A 245 7.46 1.94 5.40
N GLU A 246 7.05 0.90 6.12
CA GLU A 246 5.99 0.95 7.14
C GLU A 246 6.37 1.91 8.27
N GLU A 247 7.52 1.72 8.90
CA GLU A 247 7.91 2.52 10.07
C GLU A 247 8.22 3.99 9.71
N LEU A 248 8.88 4.24 8.60
CA LEU A 248 9.11 5.61 8.13
C LEU A 248 7.79 6.31 7.76
N SER A 249 6.84 5.60 7.15
CA SER A 249 5.53 6.16 6.80
C SER A 249 4.61 6.35 8.01
N ARG A 250 4.81 5.58 9.08
CA ARG A 250 4.16 5.80 10.37
C ARG A 250 4.56 7.14 10.96
N GLY A 251 5.83 7.54 10.83
CA GLY A 251 6.28 8.88 11.17
C GLY A 251 5.74 9.96 10.23
N TYR A 252 5.99 9.78 8.94
CA TYR A 252 5.51 10.66 7.87
C TYR A 252 5.58 9.95 6.50
N ILE A 253 4.46 9.93 5.78
CA ILE A 253 4.39 9.26 4.47
C ILE A 253 5.41 9.81 3.47
N GLY A 254 5.72 11.10 3.51
CA GLY A 254 6.75 11.73 2.68
C GLY A 254 8.12 11.10 2.89
N VAL A 255 8.53 10.92 4.15
CA VAL A 255 9.80 10.27 4.51
C VAL A 255 9.81 8.80 4.09
N GLY A 256 8.72 8.07 4.36
CA GLY A 256 8.57 6.67 3.92
C GLY A 256 8.57 6.49 2.40
N SER A 257 8.35 7.57 1.65
CA SER A 257 8.32 7.56 0.18
C SER A 257 9.65 7.93 -0.47
N LEU A 258 10.61 8.49 0.26
CA LEU A 258 11.92 8.82 -0.28
C LEU A 258 12.62 7.60 -0.89
N GLY A 259 12.68 6.50 -0.15
CA GLY A 259 13.25 5.23 -0.62
C GLY A 259 12.50 4.61 -1.80
N THR A 260 11.20 4.91 -1.98
CA THR A 260 10.40 4.36 -3.08
C THR A 260 10.92 4.81 -4.45
N ARG A 261 11.37 6.05 -4.56
CA ARG A 261 11.91 6.57 -5.84
C ARG A 261 13.18 5.85 -6.23
N SER A 262 14.07 5.61 -5.26
CA SER A 262 15.30 4.83 -5.45
C SER A 262 15.01 3.37 -5.78
N GLU A 263 14.06 2.75 -5.11
CA GLU A 263 13.64 1.36 -5.37
C GLU A 263 13.12 1.18 -6.80
N ILE A 264 12.23 2.07 -7.27
CA ILE A 264 11.70 2.02 -8.64
C ILE A 264 12.82 2.16 -9.67
N ALA A 265 13.73 3.12 -9.47
CA ALA A 265 14.83 3.34 -10.38
C ALA A 265 15.83 2.16 -10.38
N ALA A 266 16.17 1.67 -9.19
CA ALA A 266 17.09 0.54 -9.04
C ALA A 266 16.52 -0.74 -9.69
N GLU A 267 15.25 -1.05 -9.49
CA GLU A 267 14.63 -2.22 -10.08
C GLU A 267 14.53 -2.12 -11.62
N LEU A 268 14.20 -0.93 -12.16
CA LEU A 268 14.27 -0.68 -13.60
C LEU A 268 15.65 -0.95 -14.17
N ILE A 269 16.70 -0.46 -13.49
CA ILE A 269 18.09 -0.61 -13.93
C ILE A 269 18.54 -2.07 -13.78
N LEU A 270 18.20 -2.75 -12.70
CA LEU A 270 18.55 -4.16 -12.47
C LEU A 270 17.90 -5.07 -13.51
N CYS A 271 16.62 -4.87 -13.82
CA CYS A 271 15.86 -5.70 -14.75
C CYS A 271 16.14 -5.37 -16.22
N GLY A 272 16.34 -4.10 -16.56
CA GLY A 272 16.37 -3.63 -17.94
C GLY A 272 17.67 -2.95 -18.38
N GLY A 273 18.58 -2.62 -17.46
CA GLY A 273 19.81 -1.89 -17.76
C GLY A 273 20.93 -2.77 -18.30
N THR A 274 21.83 -2.17 -19.08
CA THR A 274 23.11 -2.78 -19.45
C THR A 274 24.04 -2.85 -18.23
N ASP A 275 25.07 -3.69 -18.28
CA ASP A 275 26.04 -3.78 -17.17
C ASP A 275 26.71 -2.43 -16.90
N ALA A 276 27.06 -1.67 -17.93
CA ALA A 276 27.59 -0.31 -17.78
C ALA A 276 26.61 0.65 -17.08
N GLN A 277 25.30 0.53 -17.36
CA GLN A 277 24.28 1.32 -16.66
C GLN A 277 24.13 0.90 -15.20
N LYS A 278 24.18 -0.40 -14.91
CA LYS A 278 24.15 -0.90 -13.52
C LYS A 278 25.35 -0.40 -12.73
N GLU A 279 26.56 -0.54 -13.27
CA GLU A 279 27.81 -0.07 -12.65
C GLU A 279 27.84 1.45 -12.43
N LYS A 280 27.27 2.23 -13.38
CA LYS A 280 27.20 3.70 -13.28
C LYS A 280 26.20 4.16 -12.22
N TRP A 281 24.98 3.60 -12.21
CA TRP A 281 23.85 4.19 -11.51
C TRP A 281 23.56 3.59 -10.15
N LEU A 282 23.66 2.26 -10.00
CA LEU A 282 23.23 1.60 -8.75
C LEU A 282 24.04 2.03 -7.53
N PRO A 283 25.39 2.15 -7.58
CA PRO A 283 26.16 2.63 -6.43
C PRO A 283 25.80 4.07 -6.02
N ARG A 284 25.56 4.94 -7.00
CA ARG A 284 25.23 6.34 -6.76
C ARG A 284 23.81 6.53 -6.22
N ILE A 285 22.88 5.66 -6.61
CA ILE A 285 21.52 5.64 -6.06
C ILE A 285 21.57 5.10 -4.63
N SER A 286 22.30 4.01 -4.39
CA SER A 286 22.43 3.40 -3.05
C SER A 286 22.98 4.37 -2.02
N SER A 287 23.98 5.18 -2.39
CA SER A 287 24.57 6.20 -1.50
C SER A 287 23.80 7.52 -1.44
N ALA A 288 22.67 7.65 -2.15
CA ALA A 288 21.94 8.90 -2.38
C ALA A 288 22.78 10.04 -3.02
N GLU A 289 23.97 9.76 -3.54
CA GLU A 289 24.70 10.71 -4.42
C GLU A 289 23.83 11.14 -5.60
N THR A 290 23.01 10.21 -6.10
CA THR A 290 22.02 10.44 -7.13
C THR A 290 20.63 10.13 -6.64
N LEU A 291 19.78 11.14 -6.50
CA LEU A 291 18.37 10.98 -6.19
C LEU A 291 17.56 10.84 -7.49
N PRO A 292 16.83 9.74 -7.69
CA PRO A 292 15.99 9.54 -8.86
C PRO A 292 14.56 10.02 -8.65
N THR A 293 13.84 10.24 -9.77
CA THR A 293 12.39 10.37 -9.80
C THR A 293 11.77 9.63 -10.98
N ALA A 294 10.54 9.16 -10.80
CA ALA A 294 9.77 8.47 -11.85
C ALA A 294 8.96 9.48 -12.68
N VAL A 295 9.18 9.49 -14.01
CA VAL A 295 8.60 10.49 -14.92
C VAL A 295 7.81 9.80 -16.02
N PHE A 296 6.57 9.37 -15.69
CA PHE A 296 5.72 8.58 -16.58
C PHE A 296 4.45 9.32 -16.99
N THR A 297 3.69 9.81 -16.00
CA THR A 297 2.35 10.36 -16.13
C THR A 297 2.32 11.66 -16.94
N GLU A 298 1.31 11.81 -17.81
CA GLU A 298 1.02 13.05 -18.54
C GLU A 298 -0.35 13.61 -18.13
N PRO A 299 -0.65 14.88 -18.41
CA PRO A 299 -1.93 15.48 -18.04
C PRO A 299 -3.16 14.71 -18.52
N ASN A 300 -3.06 14.00 -19.65
CA ASN A 300 -4.15 13.23 -20.25
C ASN A 300 -3.95 11.70 -20.17
N THR A 301 -2.86 11.22 -19.60
CA THR A 301 -2.51 9.78 -19.53
C THR A 301 -1.89 9.41 -18.19
N GLY A 302 -2.71 8.98 -17.23
CA GLY A 302 -2.27 8.43 -15.95
C GLY A 302 -2.35 6.90 -15.95
N SER A 303 -3.56 6.35 -15.87
CA SER A 303 -3.77 4.90 -15.89
C SER A 303 -3.47 4.26 -17.25
N ASP A 304 -3.67 5.00 -18.35
CA ASP A 304 -3.39 4.56 -19.72
C ASP A 304 -2.02 5.05 -20.21
N LEU A 305 -0.95 4.61 -19.55
CA LEU A 305 0.42 5.00 -19.91
C LEU A 305 0.82 4.57 -21.33
N GLY A 306 0.17 3.54 -21.90
CA GLY A 306 0.41 3.10 -23.28
C GLY A 306 0.16 4.18 -24.32
N SER A 307 -0.74 5.12 -24.03
CA SER A 307 -1.17 6.21 -24.92
C SER A 307 -0.41 7.52 -24.74
N LEU A 308 0.68 7.55 -23.96
CA LEU A 308 1.44 8.77 -23.70
C LEU A 308 2.05 9.39 -24.98
N ARG A 309 2.24 10.72 -24.98
CA ARG A 309 2.59 11.50 -26.16
C ARG A 309 3.92 12.24 -26.11
N THR A 310 4.57 12.34 -24.95
CA THR A 310 5.92 12.89 -24.85
C THR A 310 6.83 12.12 -25.78
N ARG A 311 7.52 12.83 -26.70
CA ARG A 311 8.34 12.24 -27.74
C ARG A 311 9.82 12.41 -27.43
N ALA A 312 10.59 11.39 -27.76
CA ALA A 312 12.05 11.43 -27.79
C ALA A 312 12.49 11.15 -29.24
N VAL A 313 13.00 12.17 -29.91
CA VAL A 313 13.40 12.09 -31.31
C VAL A 313 14.93 12.05 -31.38
N LYS A 314 15.48 11.11 -32.15
CA LYS A 314 16.92 10.99 -32.37
C LYS A 314 17.52 12.26 -32.98
N ASP A 315 18.63 12.72 -32.39
CA ASP A 315 19.45 13.85 -32.87
C ASP A 315 20.92 13.43 -32.79
N GLY A 316 21.46 12.88 -33.88
CA GLY A 316 22.74 12.19 -33.89
C GLY A 316 22.70 10.90 -33.05
N ASP A 317 23.60 10.81 -32.08
CA ASP A 317 23.68 9.70 -31.14
C ASP A 317 22.76 9.89 -29.91
N ASP A 318 22.25 11.11 -29.72
CA ASP A 318 21.43 11.53 -28.59
C ASP A 318 19.93 11.65 -28.93
N TYR A 319 19.12 12.11 -27.99
CA TYR A 319 17.68 12.33 -28.16
C TYR A 319 17.28 13.74 -27.74
N LYS A 320 16.31 14.30 -28.44
CA LYS A 320 15.60 15.54 -28.06
C LYS A 320 14.20 15.17 -27.58
N VAL A 321 13.90 15.51 -26.33
CA VAL A 321 12.61 15.23 -25.72
C VAL A 321 11.72 16.47 -25.78
N THR A 322 10.46 16.27 -26.20
CA THR A 322 9.44 17.31 -26.22
C THR A 322 8.10 16.76 -25.74
N GLY A 323 7.45 17.43 -24.79
CA GLY A 323 6.18 17.03 -24.20
C GLY A 323 6.00 17.55 -22.77
N ASN A 324 4.94 17.07 -22.12
CA ASN A 324 4.61 17.50 -20.76
C ASN A 324 4.37 16.29 -19.87
N LYS A 325 4.85 16.38 -18.63
CA LYS A 325 4.65 15.39 -17.57
C LYS A 325 4.00 16.06 -16.36
N THR A 326 3.28 15.29 -15.56
CA THR A 326 2.59 15.80 -14.38
C THR A 326 2.62 14.80 -13.24
N TRP A 327 2.41 15.26 -12.02
CA TRP A 327 2.48 14.46 -10.81
C TRP A 327 3.85 13.82 -10.60
N ILE A 328 4.91 14.60 -10.82
CA ILE A 328 6.27 14.12 -10.68
C ILE A 328 6.80 14.47 -9.29
N THR A 329 6.87 13.48 -8.45
CA THR A 329 7.27 13.61 -7.05
C THR A 329 8.75 13.95 -6.92
N HIS A 330 9.09 14.96 -6.11
CA HIS A 330 10.45 15.37 -5.74
C HIS A 330 11.33 15.86 -6.91
N ALA A 331 10.73 16.20 -8.06
CA ALA A 331 11.45 16.45 -9.31
C ALA A 331 12.50 17.56 -9.24
N ALA A 332 12.28 18.61 -8.41
CA ALA A 332 13.23 19.72 -8.32
C ALA A 332 14.62 19.27 -7.81
N ARG A 333 14.67 18.46 -6.75
CA ARG A 333 15.91 18.03 -6.07
C ARG A 333 16.60 16.81 -6.68
N THR A 334 15.99 16.16 -7.66
CA THR A 334 16.52 14.91 -8.22
C THR A 334 17.57 15.13 -9.28
N HIS A 335 18.44 14.15 -9.50
CA HIS A 335 19.55 14.16 -10.44
C HIS A 335 19.25 13.38 -11.72
N VAL A 336 18.40 12.36 -11.63
CA VAL A 336 18.03 11.49 -12.74
C VAL A 336 16.53 11.22 -12.76
N MET A 337 15.98 11.24 -13.95
CA MET A 337 14.59 10.90 -14.24
C MET A 337 14.53 9.53 -14.92
N THR A 338 13.78 8.57 -14.38
CA THR A 338 13.34 7.42 -15.18
C THR A 338 12.21 7.90 -16.08
N LEU A 339 12.58 8.35 -17.27
CA LEU A 339 11.69 9.07 -18.20
C LEU A 339 11.10 8.11 -19.25
N LEU A 340 9.80 7.91 -19.24
CA LEU A 340 9.11 7.15 -20.27
C LEU A 340 8.65 8.10 -21.39
N ALA A 341 9.10 7.85 -22.61
CA ALA A 341 8.79 8.67 -23.78
C ALA A 341 8.59 7.81 -25.04
N ARG A 342 7.92 8.36 -26.03
CA ARG A 342 7.66 7.71 -27.31
C ARG A 342 8.82 7.97 -28.27
N THR A 343 9.48 6.90 -28.70
CA THR A 343 10.55 6.92 -29.72
C THR A 343 10.06 6.54 -31.12
N ASP A 344 8.98 5.74 -31.20
CA ASP A 344 8.36 5.40 -32.47
C ASP A 344 7.08 6.21 -32.71
N PRO A 345 7.11 7.21 -33.62
CA PRO A 345 5.97 8.07 -33.89
C PRO A 345 4.84 7.35 -34.68
N GLU A 346 5.12 6.21 -35.31
CA GLU A 346 4.15 5.44 -36.10
C GLU A 346 3.23 4.59 -35.22
N THR A 347 3.58 4.41 -33.95
CA THR A 347 2.76 3.69 -32.99
C THR A 347 2.00 4.64 -32.06
N SER A 348 0.79 4.26 -31.66
CA SER A 348 -0.02 4.96 -30.65
C SER A 348 -0.21 4.16 -29.37
N ASP A 349 0.42 2.99 -29.26
CA ASP A 349 0.32 2.08 -28.13
C ASP A 349 1.69 1.92 -27.40
N HIS A 350 1.74 1.01 -26.46
CA HIS A 350 2.89 0.76 -25.58
C HIS A 350 4.16 0.29 -26.33
N ARG A 351 4.06 -0.20 -27.57
CA ARG A 351 5.20 -0.77 -28.32
C ARG A 351 6.19 0.29 -28.77
N GLY A 352 5.76 1.55 -28.92
CA GLY A 352 6.63 2.66 -29.31
C GLY A 352 7.25 3.40 -28.12
N LEU A 353 7.16 2.86 -26.89
CA LEU A 353 7.64 3.53 -25.70
C LEU A 353 9.01 3.02 -25.26
N SER A 354 9.91 3.96 -24.96
CA SER A 354 11.25 3.71 -24.45
C SER A 354 11.47 4.36 -23.09
N MET A 355 12.30 3.74 -22.27
CA MET A 355 12.68 4.24 -20.95
C MET A 355 14.09 4.85 -21.02
N PHE A 356 14.25 6.02 -20.41
CA PHE A 356 15.53 6.72 -20.34
C PHE A 356 15.93 6.99 -18.89
N LEU A 357 17.22 6.93 -18.62
CA LEU A 357 17.86 7.45 -17.40
C LEU A 357 18.29 8.88 -17.67
N ALA A 358 17.33 9.80 -17.73
CA ALA A 358 17.54 11.18 -18.18
C ALA A 358 18.15 12.04 -17.07
N GLU A 359 19.39 12.44 -17.24
CA GLU A 359 20.13 13.27 -16.28
C GLU A 359 19.62 14.71 -16.30
N LYS A 360 19.57 15.34 -15.11
CA LYS A 360 19.27 16.75 -14.95
C LYS A 360 20.08 17.34 -13.79
N THR A 361 20.27 18.64 -13.80
CA THR A 361 20.82 19.37 -12.66
C THR A 361 19.71 19.57 -11.61
N PRO A 362 19.93 19.20 -10.33
CA PRO A 362 19.02 19.57 -9.25
C PRO A 362 18.84 21.08 -9.17
N GLY A 363 17.63 21.50 -8.86
CA GLY A 363 17.29 22.90 -8.64
C GLY A 363 17.16 23.24 -7.16
N ASP A 364 16.92 24.51 -6.92
CA ASP A 364 16.59 25.09 -5.61
C ASP A 364 15.26 25.84 -5.67
N ASP A 365 14.87 26.49 -4.59
CA ASP A 365 13.61 27.23 -4.51
C ASP A 365 13.56 28.44 -5.48
N ALA A 366 14.73 29.01 -5.84
CA ALA A 366 14.81 30.14 -6.77
C ALA A 366 14.75 29.69 -8.25
N ASN A 367 15.29 28.52 -8.55
CA ASN A 367 15.29 27.93 -9.87
C ASN A 367 15.15 26.40 -9.78
N PRO A 368 13.93 25.87 -9.65
CA PRO A 368 13.72 24.44 -9.44
C PRO A 368 14.10 23.57 -10.65
N PHE A 369 14.21 24.13 -11.85
CA PHE A 369 14.49 23.40 -13.09
C PHE A 369 15.55 24.11 -13.95
N PRO A 370 16.82 24.12 -13.52
CA PRO A 370 17.87 24.88 -14.21
C PRO A 370 18.37 24.25 -15.53
N THR A 371 18.01 22.99 -15.81
CA THR A 371 18.52 22.26 -16.99
C THR A 371 17.90 22.82 -18.28
N PRO A 372 18.73 23.11 -19.32
CA PRO A 372 18.23 23.62 -20.60
C PRO A 372 17.19 22.70 -21.25
N GLY A 373 16.15 23.28 -21.86
CA GLY A 373 15.05 22.53 -22.49
C GLY A 373 14.06 21.93 -21.50
N MET A 374 14.18 22.25 -20.21
CA MET A 374 13.28 21.80 -19.16
C MET A 374 12.65 23.00 -18.44
N THR A 375 11.35 22.93 -18.18
CA THR A 375 10.60 23.86 -17.35
C THR A 375 9.73 23.06 -16.40
N GLY A 376 9.20 23.69 -15.36
CA GLY A 376 8.26 23.03 -14.46
C GLY A 376 7.68 23.98 -13.44
N GLY A 377 6.67 23.51 -12.73
CA GLY A 377 5.99 24.22 -11.66
C GLY A 377 5.50 23.27 -10.60
N GLU A 378 5.39 23.75 -9.37
CA GLU A 378 4.82 22.99 -8.26
C GLU A 378 3.31 22.84 -8.44
N ILE A 379 2.79 21.66 -8.11
CA ILE A 379 1.37 21.38 -7.96
C ILE A 379 1.08 21.35 -6.46
N GLU A 380 0.34 22.34 -5.96
CA GLU A 380 -0.11 22.34 -4.57
C GLU A 380 -1.05 21.15 -4.30
N VAL A 381 -0.75 20.37 -3.25
CA VAL A 381 -1.45 19.13 -2.95
C VAL A 381 -2.09 19.12 -1.58
N LEU A 382 -3.14 18.33 -1.44
CA LEU A 382 -3.90 18.17 -0.20
C LEU A 382 -3.07 17.54 0.92
N GLY A 383 -2.30 16.50 0.60
CA GLY A 383 -1.43 15.74 1.47
C GLY A 383 -0.29 15.13 0.69
N TYR A 384 0.48 14.20 1.30
CA TYR A 384 1.68 13.68 0.65
C TYR A 384 2.71 14.77 0.36
N ARG A 385 2.77 15.76 1.24
CA ARG A 385 3.71 16.87 1.16
C ARG A 385 5.10 16.42 1.65
N GLY A 386 6.09 17.30 1.53
CA GLY A 386 7.47 17.03 1.99
C GLY A 386 8.43 16.65 0.88
N MET A 387 7.94 16.17 -0.25
CA MET A 387 8.71 15.99 -1.48
C MET A 387 8.26 16.90 -2.61
N LYS A 388 7.04 17.45 -2.50
CA LYS A 388 6.34 18.24 -3.49
C LYS A 388 6.05 17.47 -4.78
N GLU A 389 4.99 17.86 -5.46
CA GLU A 389 4.58 17.33 -6.77
C GLU A 389 4.78 18.41 -7.84
N TYR A 390 5.20 17.99 -9.04
CA TYR A 390 5.52 18.94 -10.09
C TYR A 390 4.88 18.55 -11.42
N GLU A 391 4.55 19.57 -12.21
CA GLU A 391 4.42 19.46 -13.65
C GLU A 391 5.76 19.81 -14.31
N LEU A 392 6.10 19.12 -15.40
CA LEU A 392 7.32 19.31 -16.16
C LEU A 392 6.99 19.52 -17.63
N GLY A 393 7.64 20.51 -18.24
CA GLY A 393 7.63 20.75 -19.67
C GLY A 393 9.01 20.49 -20.28
N PHE A 394 9.03 19.79 -21.39
CA PHE A 394 10.23 19.52 -22.18
C PHE A 394 10.10 20.18 -23.54
N ASP A 395 11.08 20.99 -23.93
CA ASP A 395 11.19 21.60 -25.24
C ASP A 395 12.62 21.45 -25.78
N GLY A 396 12.85 20.38 -26.52
CA GLY A 396 14.17 20.01 -26.99
C GLY A 396 15.14 19.60 -25.88
N PHE A 397 14.63 19.10 -24.75
CA PHE A 397 15.46 18.60 -23.65
C PHE A 397 16.34 17.45 -24.13
N GLU A 398 17.65 17.57 -23.93
CA GLU A 398 18.64 16.62 -24.42
C GLU A 398 18.82 15.44 -23.47
N VAL A 399 18.74 14.22 -24.03
CA VAL A 399 19.05 12.98 -23.32
C VAL A 399 20.10 12.21 -24.10
N LYS A 400 21.18 11.82 -23.43
CA LYS A 400 22.27 11.06 -24.04
C LYS A 400 21.78 9.67 -24.49
N GLY A 401 22.21 9.22 -25.68
CA GLY A 401 21.80 7.93 -26.21
C GLY A 401 22.24 6.75 -25.35
N GLU A 402 23.40 6.85 -24.68
CA GLU A 402 23.86 5.85 -23.69
C GLU A 402 22.91 5.68 -22.49
N ASN A 403 22.04 6.65 -22.24
CA ASN A 403 21.06 6.64 -21.18
C ASN A 403 19.69 6.04 -21.61
N LEU A 404 19.57 5.53 -22.84
CA LEU A 404 18.45 4.67 -23.22
C LEU A 404 18.55 3.35 -22.44
N LEU A 405 17.58 3.06 -21.58
CA LEU A 405 17.64 1.90 -20.69
C LEU A 405 17.71 0.59 -21.49
N GLY A 406 18.80 -0.15 -21.32
CA GLY A 406 19.06 -1.40 -22.03
C GLY A 406 19.52 -1.22 -23.48
N GLY A 407 19.61 0.01 -23.99
CA GLY A 407 20.13 0.33 -25.33
C GLY A 407 19.19 -0.01 -26.50
N GLU A 408 17.95 -0.44 -26.22
CA GLU A 408 16.96 -0.84 -27.25
C GLU A 408 15.67 -0.02 -27.11
N GLU A 409 15.25 0.63 -28.20
CA GLU A 409 13.97 1.36 -28.25
C GLU A 409 12.76 0.41 -28.20
N GLY A 410 11.61 0.92 -27.76
CA GLY A 410 10.34 0.17 -27.70
C GLY A 410 10.22 -0.82 -26.54
N ARG A 411 11.19 -0.86 -25.62
CA ARG A 411 11.20 -1.78 -24.47
C ARG A 411 10.65 -1.16 -23.17
N GLY A 412 10.50 0.18 -23.15
CA GLY A 412 10.25 0.93 -21.92
C GLY A 412 9.00 0.52 -21.16
N PHE A 413 7.91 0.22 -21.86
CA PHE A 413 6.68 -0.21 -21.20
C PHE A 413 6.82 -1.60 -20.56
N LYS A 414 7.49 -2.53 -21.23
CA LYS A 414 7.75 -3.86 -20.66
C LYS A 414 8.63 -3.78 -19.42
N GLN A 415 9.73 -3.01 -19.49
CA GLN A 415 10.62 -2.77 -18.36
C GLN A 415 9.84 -2.18 -17.16
N LEU A 416 8.95 -1.22 -17.41
CA LEU A 416 8.11 -0.62 -16.38
C LEU A 416 7.14 -1.64 -15.74
N MET A 417 6.51 -2.49 -16.53
CA MET A 417 5.58 -3.51 -16.02
C MET A 417 6.27 -4.51 -15.07
N GLU A 418 7.53 -4.84 -15.32
CA GLU A 418 8.32 -5.75 -14.48
C GLU A 418 8.62 -5.16 -13.09
N THR A 419 8.64 -3.84 -12.95
CA THR A 419 8.91 -3.14 -11.68
C THR A 419 7.67 -2.82 -10.85
N PHE A 420 6.48 -2.88 -11.45
CA PHE A 420 5.24 -2.47 -10.78
C PHE A 420 4.84 -3.37 -9.61
N GLU A 421 5.30 -4.61 -9.56
CA GLU A 421 5.03 -5.50 -8.42
C GLU A 421 5.64 -4.91 -7.14
N SER A 422 6.94 -4.60 -7.16
CA SER A 422 7.65 -4.01 -6.01
C SER A 422 7.08 -2.65 -5.61
N ALA A 423 6.74 -1.80 -6.57
CA ALA A 423 6.14 -0.49 -6.30
C ALA A 423 4.79 -0.62 -5.56
N ARG A 424 3.94 -1.58 -5.95
CA ARG A 424 2.65 -1.85 -5.28
C ARG A 424 2.84 -2.40 -3.87
N ILE A 425 3.78 -3.34 -3.69
CA ILE A 425 4.11 -3.92 -2.37
C ILE A 425 4.58 -2.81 -1.42
N GLN A 426 5.47 -1.95 -1.87
CA GLN A 426 5.96 -0.83 -1.07
C GLN A 426 4.85 0.20 -0.77
N THR A 427 3.95 0.44 -1.72
CA THR A 427 2.77 1.30 -1.48
C THR A 427 1.85 0.71 -0.41
N ALA A 428 1.64 -0.60 -0.40
CA ALA A 428 0.90 -1.28 0.64
C ALA A 428 1.57 -1.12 2.01
N ALA A 429 2.89 -1.26 2.09
CA ALA A 429 3.65 -1.05 3.33
C ALA A 429 3.53 0.39 3.84
N ARG A 430 3.61 1.41 2.95
CA ARG A 430 3.36 2.81 3.32
C ARG A 430 1.92 3.02 3.85
N ALA A 431 0.95 2.36 3.24
CA ALA A 431 -0.45 2.44 3.68
C ALA A 431 -0.62 1.88 5.10
N ILE A 432 0.06 0.78 5.43
CA ILE A 432 0.05 0.21 6.78
C ILE A 432 0.68 1.18 7.78
N GLY A 433 1.80 1.82 7.43
CA GLY A 433 2.41 2.85 8.28
C GLY A 433 1.47 4.03 8.57
N VAL A 434 0.78 4.54 7.55
CA VAL A 434 -0.23 5.61 7.70
C VAL A 434 -1.41 5.15 8.57
N ALA A 435 -1.90 3.92 8.38
CA ALA A 435 -2.97 3.36 9.22
C ALA A 435 -2.55 3.20 10.68
N GLN A 436 -1.30 2.77 10.91
CA GLN A 436 -0.74 2.64 12.26
C GLN A 436 -0.61 4.02 12.92
N SER A 437 -0.13 5.03 12.20
CA SER A 437 -0.08 6.42 12.69
C SER A 437 -1.47 6.93 13.12
N ALA A 438 -2.50 6.66 12.30
CA ALA A 438 -3.87 7.02 12.63
C ALA A 438 -4.35 6.33 13.92
N LEU A 439 -4.04 5.04 14.08
CA LEU A 439 -4.41 4.27 15.27
C LEU A 439 -3.70 4.80 16.52
N ASP A 440 -2.39 5.03 16.46
CA ASP A 440 -1.59 5.49 17.59
C ASP A 440 -2.08 6.86 18.11
N ILE A 441 -2.26 7.82 17.19
CA ILE A 441 -2.75 9.17 17.53
C ILE A 441 -4.17 9.10 18.13
N SER A 442 -5.03 8.22 17.58
CA SER A 442 -6.41 8.09 18.03
C SER A 442 -6.52 7.38 19.38
N MET A 443 -5.68 6.37 19.63
CA MET A 443 -5.59 5.69 20.92
C MET A 443 -5.23 6.68 22.02
N GLN A 444 -4.15 7.46 21.82
CA GLN A 444 -3.71 8.45 22.79
C GLN A 444 -4.79 9.49 23.06
N TYR A 445 -5.37 10.06 21.99
CA TYR A 445 -6.43 11.06 22.11
C TYR A 445 -7.66 10.51 22.86
N ALA A 446 -8.09 9.29 22.56
CA ALA A 446 -9.25 8.67 23.18
C ALA A 446 -9.05 8.36 24.67
N GLN A 447 -7.82 8.12 25.12
CA GLN A 447 -7.45 7.96 26.53
C GLN A 447 -7.46 9.30 27.27
N ASP A 448 -6.91 10.35 26.67
CA ASP A 448 -6.73 11.66 27.31
C ASP A 448 -8.01 12.48 27.35
N ARG A 449 -8.79 12.46 26.27
CA ARG A 449 -10.00 13.28 26.13
C ARG A 449 -11.16 12.73 26.96
N LYS A 450 -11.69 13.57 27.83
CA LYS A 450 -12.84 13.22 28.69
C LYS A 450 -14.10 13.95 28.24
N GLN A 451 -15.21 13.24 28.16
CA GLN A 451 -16.55 13.76 27.96
C GLN A 451 -17.53 12.95 28.82
N PHE A 452 -18.59 13.60 29.30
CA PHE A 452 -19.59 12.94 30.17
C PHE A 452 -18.96 12.22 31.37
N GLY A 453 -17.89 12.81 31.95
CA GLY A 453 -17.21 12.32 33.14
C GLY A 453 -16.24 11.16 32.97
N LYS A 454 -16.02 10.66 31.73
CA LYS A 454 -15.06 9.55 31.46
C LYS A 454 -14.29 9.76 30.15
N SER A 455 -13.16 9.07 30.00
CA SER A 455 -12.36 9.10 28.77
C SER A 455 -13.14 8.56 27.58
N LEU A 456 -12.87 9.08 26.38
CA LEU A 456 -13.59 8.68 25.15
C LEU A 456 -13.46 7.20 24.85
N ILE A 457 -12.34 6.60 25.17
CA ILE A 457 -12.07 5.18 24.96
C ILE A 457 -13.07 4.26 25.67
N ASN A 458 -13.71 4.74 26.74
CA ASN A 458 -14.73 4.00 27.49
C ASN A 458 -16.15 4.07 26.86
N PHE A 459 -16.29 4.68 25.68
CA PHE A 459 -17.53 4.66 24.93
C PHE A 459 -17.47 3.55 23.86
N PRO A 460 -18.42 2.60 23.83
CA PRO A 460 -18.36 1.43 22.95
C PRO A 460 -18.25 1.75 21.45
N ARG A 461 -18.77 2.89 21.01
CA ARG A 461 -18.64 3.33 19.62
C ARG A 461 -17.29 3.96 19.30
N VAL A 462 -16.53 4.39 20.30
CA VAL A 462 -15.15 4.85 20.15
C VAL A 462 -14.19 3.65 20.23
N SER A 463 -14.27 2.86 21.31
CA SER A 463 -13.45 1.65 21.44
C SER A 463 -13.68 0.66 20.28
N GLY A 464 -14.92 0.52 19.80
CA GLY A 464 -15.20 -0.32 18.64
C GLY A 464 -14.50 0.13 17.36
N LYS A 465 -14.34 1.45 17.12
CA LYS A 465 -13.54 1.97 16.00
C LYS A 465 -12.07 1.62 16.17
N LEU A 466 -11.49 1.85 17.34
CA LEU A 466 -10.10 1.53 17.64
C LEU A 466 -9.79 0.03 17.47
N ALA A 467 -10.68 -0.83 17.95
CA ALA A 467 -10.56 -2.27 17.76
C ALA A 467 -10.55 -2.64 16.27
N MET A 468 -11.49 -2.10 15.48
CA MET A 468 -11.55 -2.39 14.04
C MET A 468 -10.36 -1.82 13.28
N MET A 469 -9.85 -0.65 13.66
CA MET A 469 -8.60 -0.10 13.09
C MET A 469 -7.43 -1.07 13.32
N ALA A 470 -7.28 -1.62 14.52
CA ALA A 470 -6.22 -2.59 14.83
C ALA A 470 -6.39 -3.91 14.06
N VAL A 471 -7.62 -4.41 13.98
CA VAL A 471 -7.94 -5.65 13.25
C VAL A 471 -7.65 -5.51 11.76
N GLU A 472 -8.20 -4.51 11.10
CA GLU A 472 -8.01 -4.31 9.65
C GLU A 472 -6.54 -4.01 9.31
N LEU A 473 -5.84 -3.28 10.18
CA LEU A 473 -4.42 -3.03 10.06
C LEU A 473 -3.61 -4.34 10.08
N MET A 474 -3.91 -5.27 11.01
CA MET A 474 -3.23 -6.56 11.07
C MET A 474 -3.55 -7.41 9.82
N VAL A 475 -4.80 -7.43 9.37
CA VAL A 475 -5.20 -8.13 8.14
C VAL A 475 -4.43 -7.63 6.92
N ALA A 476 -4.37 -6.30 6.73
CA ALA A 476 -3.64 -5.69 5.62
C ALA A 476 -2.12 -5.92 5.73
N ARG A 477 -1.56 -5.91 6.94
CA ARG A 477 -0.15 -6.18 7.21
C ARG A 477 0.22 -7.60 6.80
N GLN A 478 -0.54 -8.61 7.21
CA GLN A 478 -0.26 -10.01 6.85
C GLN A 478 -0.32 -10.21 5.33
N LEU A 479 -1.29 -9.62 4.65
CA LEU A 479 -1.39 -9.69 3.19
C LEU A 479 -0.22 -8.98 2.49
N THR A 480 0.25 -7.85 3.03
CA THR A 480 1.39 -7.11 2.48
C THR A 480 2.69 -7.88 2.61
N TYR A 481 2.99 -8.42 3.80
CA TYR A 481 4.19 -9.23 3.98
C TYR A 481 4.14 -10.52 3.16
N TYR A 482 2.98 -11.15 3.03
CA TYR A 482 2.82 -12.27 2.12
C TYR A 482 3.22 -11.91 0.69
N SER A 483 2.76 -10.78 0.16
CA SER A 483 3.12 -10.34 -1.19
C SER A 483 4.63 -10.08 -1.35
N ALA A 484 5.28 -9.55 -0.30
CA ALA A 484 6.73 -9.35 -0.27
C ALA A 484 7.50 -10.68 -0.28
N PHE A 485 7.09 -11.66 0.53
CA PHE A 485 7.68 -13.00 0.54
C PHE A 485 7.50 -13.75 -0.78
N GLU A 486 6.38 -13.56 -1.49
CA GLU A 486 6.20 -14.11 -2.83
C GLU A 486 7.22 -13.54 -3.81
N LYS A 487 7.47 -12.22 -3.74
CA LYS A 487 8.49 -11.55 -4.57
C LYS A 487 9.90 -12.02 -4.22
N ASP A 488 10.23 -12.11 -2.93
CA ASP A 488 11.54 -12.59 -2.45
C ASP A 488 11.82 -14.05 -2.86
N ALA A 489 10.77 -14.86 -2.97
CA ALA A 489 10.87 -16.22 -3.47
C ALA A 489 11.00 -16.32 -5.01
N GLY A 490 11.08 -15.18 -5.72
CA GLY A 490 11.18 -15.13 -7.18
C GLY A 490 9.91 -15.55 -7.91
N ARG A 491 8.77 -15.61 -7.22
CA ARG A 491 7.49 -15.93 -7.84
C ARG A 491 6.85 -14.67 -8.44
N ARG A 492 6.13 -14.84 -9.52
CA ARG A 492 5.29 -13.77 -10.07
C ARG A 492 4.18 -13.44 -9.08
N CYS A 493 4.07 -12.19 -8.67
CA CYS A 493 3.17 -11.76 -7.58
C CYS A 493 2.35 -10.51 -7.92
N ASP A 494 2.07 -10.27 -9.20
CA ASP A 494 1.26 -9.13 -9.65
C ASP A 494 -0.17 -9.12 -9.04
N VAL A 495 -0.75 -10.29 -8.77
CA VAL A 495 -2.04 -10.45 -8.09
C VAL A 495 -1.91 -10.10 -6.61
N GLU A 496 -0.98 -10.70 -5.91
CA GLU A 496 -0.73 -10.52 -4.48
C GLU A 496 -0.33 -9.07 -4.16
N ALA A 497 0.54 -8.48 -4.97
CA ALA A 497 0.92 -7.08 -4.87
C ALA A 497 -0.27 -6.13 -5.11
N GLY A 498 -1.12 -6.46 -6.10
CA GLY A 498 -2.36 -5.76 -6.36
C GLY A 498 -3.35 -5.83 -5.19
N MET A 499 -3.57 -7.03 -4.62
CA MET A 499 -4.43 -7.26 -3.46
C MET A 499 -3.93 -6.52 -2.21
N ALA A 500 -2.62 -6.58 -1.94
CA ALA A 500 -2.00 -5.89 -0.82
C ALA A 500 -2.18 -4.37 -0.92
N LYS A 501 -1.93 -3.79 -2.09
CA LYS A 501 -2.11 -2.35 -2.34
C LYS A 501 -3.58 -1.94 -2.26
N LEU A 502 -4.48 -2.73 -2.82
CA LEU A 502 -5.91 -2.46 -2.84
C LEU A 502 -6.48 -2.43 -1.41
N LEU A 503 -6.22 -3.46 -0.62
CA LEU A 503 -6.70 -3.55 0.76
C LEU A 503 -5.99 -2.55 1.68
N GLY A 504 -4.66 -2.45 1.60
CA GLY A 504 -3.88 -1.53 2.44
C GLY A 504 -4.33 -0.08 2.28
N ALA A 505 -4.55 0.38 1.05
CA ALA A 505 -5.02 1.73 0.78
C ALA A 505 -6.42 2.00 1.35
N ARG A 506 -7.35 1.03 1.23
CA ARG A 506 -8.69 1.14 1.86
C ARG A 506 -8.59 1.21 3.38
N VAL A 507 -7.77 0.36 3.98
CA VAL A 507 -7.57 0.30 5.44
C VAL A 507 -6.96 1.61 5.96
N ALA A 508 -5.96 2.16 5.27
CA ALA A 508 -5.36 3.44 5.65
C ALA A 508 -6.38 4.59 5.64
N TRP A 509 -7.21 4.66 4.60
CA TRP A 509 -8.27 5.65 4.53
C TRP A 509 -9.29 5.47 5.66
N ALA A 510 -9.80 4.26 5.88
CA ALA A 510 -10.76 3.97 6.94
C ALA A 510 -10.21 4.26 8.34
N ALA A 511 -8.93 3.95 8.58
CA ALA A 511 -8.27 4.25 9.85
C ALA A 511 -8.15 5.77 10.07
N ALA A 512 -7.71 6.52 9.08
CA ALA A 512 -7.56 7.96 9.16
C ALA A 512 -8.91 8.68 9.36
N ASP A 513 -9.97 8.27 8.64
CA ASP A 513 -11.33 8.81 8.79
C ASP A 513 -11.91 8.50 10.18
N ASN A 514 -11.77 7.26 10.66
CA ASN A 514 -12.16 6.90 12.03
C ASN A 514 -11.37 7.70 13.08
N GLY A 515 -10.08 7.90 12.85
CA GLY A 515 -9.22 8.70 13.73
C GLY A 515 -9.72 10.14 13.82
N LEU A 516 -10.00 10.77 12.70
CA LEU A 516 -10.54 12.13 12.66
C LEU A 516 -11.91 12.20 13.36
N GLN A 517 -12.78 11.22 13.12
CA GLN A 517 -14.09 11.14 13.77
C GLN A 517 -13.96 10.98 15.30
N ILE A 518 -12.98 10.23 15.80
CA ILE A 518 -12.71 10.08 17.24
C ILE A 518 -12.29 11.42 17.86
N HIS A 519 -11.52 12.23 17.13
CA HIS A 519 -11.12 13.58 17.58
C HIS A 519 -12.28 14.59 17.56
N GLY A 520 -13.37 14.31 16.83
CA GLY A 520 -14.51 15.22 16.71
C GLY A 520 -14.09 16.57 16.11
N GLY A 521 -14.56 17.69 16.68
CA GLY A 521 -14.21 19.03 16.20
C GLY A 521 -12.70 19.32 16.18
N ASN A 522 -11.94 18.74 17.11
CA ASN A 522 -10.48 18.88 17.14
C ASN A 522 -9.83 18.21 15.93
N GLY A 523 -10.37 17.09 15.43
CA GLY A 523 -9.85 16.44 14.24
C GLY A 523 -9.99 17.28 12.97
N PHE A 524 -10.91 18.23 12.95
CA PHE A 524 -11.13 19.15 11.83
C PHE A 524 -10.25 20.42 11.90
N ALA A 525 -9.51 20.59 13.00
CA ALA A 525 -8.58 21.70 13.17
C ALA A 525 -7.17 21.31 12.69
N LEU A 526 -6.53 22.21 11.93
CA LEU A 526 -5.21 21.97 11.34
C LEU A 526 -4.10 21.71 12.38
N GLU A 527 -4.25 22.19 13.61
CA GLU A 527 -3.28 21.97 14.68
C GLU A 527 -3.18 20.50 15.17
N TYR A 528 -4.17 19.67 14.85
CA TYR A 528 -4.18 18.26 15.25
C TYR A 528 -3.60 17.37 14.14
N LYS A 529 -2.61 16.56 14.51
CA LYS A 529 -1.87 15.67 13.58
C LYS A 529 -2.75 14.76 12.73
N ILE A 530 -3.93 14.37 13.24
CA ILE A 530 -4.84 13.47 12.51
C ILE A 530 -5.37 14.10 11.21
N SER A 531 -5.46 15.44 11.14
CA SER A 531 -5.86 16.17 9.92
C SER A 531 -4.89 15.91 8.77
N ARG A 532 -3.56 15.93 9.07
CA ARG A 532 -2.51 15.56 8.12
C ARG A 532 -2.64 14.10 7.68
N VAL A 533 -2.80 13.19 8.65
CA VAL A 533 -2.89 11.75 8.36
C VAL A 533 -4.07 11.44 7.44
N LEU A 534 -5.21 12.13 7.60
CA LEU A 534 -6.34 12.00 6.69
C LEU A 534 -5.99 12.42 5.26
N CYS A 535 -5.33 13.57 5.11
CA CYS A 535 -4.90 14.06 3.79
C CYS A 535 -3.88 13.09 3.15
N ASP A 536 -2.92 12.60 3.92
CA ASP A 536 -1.90 11.64 3.48
C ASP A 536 -2.51 10.29 3.08
N ALA A 537 -3.50 9.80 3.82
CA ALA A 537 -4.16 8.52 3.52
C ALA A 537 -4.92 8.56 2.18
N ARG A 538 -5.43 9.73 1.76
CA ARG A 538 -6.28 9.81 0.56
C ARG A 538 -5.55 9.46 -0.73
N ILE A 539 -4.27 9.82 -0.84
CA ILE A 539 -3.49 9.57 -2.06
C ILE A 539 -3.27 8.07 -2.34
N LEU A 540 -3.23 7.25 -1.29
CA LEU A 540 -2.94 5.81 -1.40
C LEU A 540 -3.93 5.05 -2.30
N ASN A 541 -5.17 5.52 -2.43
CA ASN A 541 -6.15 4.95 -3.35
C ASN A 541 -6.02 5.48 -4.79
N ILE A 542 -5.20 6.50 -5.02
CA ILE A 542 -5.12 7.23 -6.30
C ILE A 542 -3.84 6.90 -7.05
N PHE A 543 -2.67 7.10 -6.42
CA PHE A 543 -1.37 6.98 -7.09
C PHE A 543 -0.90 5.51 -7.21
N GLU A 544 0.13 5.29 -8.03
CA GLU A 544 0.77 3.99 -8.26
C GLU A 544 -0.26 2.89 -8.63
N GLY A 545 -1.19 3.27 -9.49
CA GLY A 545 -2.34 2.48 -9.91
C GLY A 545 -3.55 2.70 -9.00
N ALA A 546 -4.57 3.41 -9.51
CA ALA A 546 -5.82 3.63 -8.80
C ALA A 546 -6.45 2.31 -8.34
N ALA A 547 -7.32 2.35 -7.33
CA ALA A 547 -7.96 1.17 -6.79
C ALA A 547 -8.67 0.33 -7.86
N GLU A 548 -9.35 0.99 -8.81
CA GLU A 548 -10.02 0.37 -9.94
C GLU A 548 -9.03 -0.34 -10.88
N ILE A 549 -7.82 0.23 -11.07
CA ILE A 549 -6.76 -0.39 -11.88
C ILE A 549 -6.19 -1.62 -11.16
N GLN A 550 -6.01 -1.57 -9.84
CA GLN A 550 -5.60 -2.76 -9.09
C GLN A 550 -6.64 -3.87 -9.21
N ALA A 551 -7.93 -3.56 -9.01
CA ALA A 551 -9.02 -4.51 -9.18
C ALA A 551 -9.06 -5.09 -10.60
N GLN A 552 -8.84 -4.26 -11.63
CA GLN A 552 -8.77 -4.69 -13.03
C GLN A 552 -7.60 -5.65 -13.29
N VAL A 553 -6.42 -5.39 -12.73
CA VAL A 553 -5.25 -6.27 -12.87
C VAL A 553 -5.51 -7.62 -12.22
N ILE A 554 -6.01 -7.62 -10.97
CA ILE A 554 -6.35 -8.84 -10.24
C ILE A 554 -7.40 -9.64 -11.01
N ALA A 555 -8.50 -8.99 -11.44
CA ALA A 555 -9.57 -9.64 -12.17
C ALA A 555 -9.09 -10.31 -13.47
N ARG A 556 -8.31 -9.60 -14.29
CA ARG A 556 -7.76 -10.15 -15.54
C ARG A 556 -6.90 -11.39 -15.30
N ARG A 557 -6.17 -11.42 -14.19
CA ARG A 557 -5.31 -12.57 -13.85
C ARG A 557 -6.10 -13.76 -13.32
N LEU A 558 -7.17 -13.52 -12.57
CA LEU A 558 -8.07 -14.58 -12.08
C LEU A 558 -8.91 -15.20 -13.21
N LEU A 559 -9.28 -14.39 -14.18
CA LEU A 559 -10.12 -14.82 -15.32
C LEU A 559 -9.32 -15.50 -16.43
N GLY A 560 -8.01 -15.35 -16.50
CA GLY A 560 -7.09 -16.02 -17.43
C GLY A 560 -6.81 -15.22 -18.68
#